data_5630b2c9e233a729f0d13d2097c278fa
#
_entry.id   5630b2c9e233a729f0d13d2097c278fa
#
_cell.length_a   1.000
_cell.length_b   1.000
_cell.length_c   1.000
_cell.angle_alpha   90.00
_cell.angle_beta   90.00
_cell.angle_gamma   90.00
#
_symmetry.space_group_name_H-M   'P 1'
#
loop_
_entity.id
_entity.type
_entity.pdbx_description
1 polymer ?
#
loop_
_entity_poly.entity_id
_entity_poly.type
_entity_poly.pdbx_seq_one_letter_code
_entity_poly.pdbx_strand_id
1 'polypeptide(L)'
;MTQTDSYLLALYDISGIQEYIFATNRMKENVGASRIVGDLMRSQLIKVLKEHESIKVDWQKDMEIELFSNSEFQAEVVFIGGGNALVIYRDHNLCQKVFKEISIKLIEKSYTLTLIAETLEFSYDKTTSYYPLYQELQDTLARKKEEMVRPKPFGALPISAQEHFGGFPITYKDNRSTIQALKEQATESIELEDIIDPPPKKRWAVQINDLKKSPGDDSYIAVIHIDGNGMGEQMKRKLQNLDKNGLSFAEQVKGHRELSLQISQGYKDLVQNVMKTISFEKDILPIRPLIMDGDDLTFLCQADWALPLVVEILKRMESYSGDLSLSACAGIAYVHGHFPFDIAYEIAEVCCKEAKKKRSQNGGQGSYIDFQLVRGSDVSARDVTGRPTNPNNAVLGRYRPYRVSEHEKNGVNTLIECIKQLNEKGTESEMRIPRTKQKLMYQAYLKGTEDAIKAANELLESRGIGDFNETKPWLDAFELADYYEQNLFKSRVVQQ
;
A
#
# COMPACT_ATOMS: atom_id res chain seq x y z
N MET A 1 -33.39 -40.52 8.27
CA MET A 1 -32.39 -39.55 8.71
C MET A 1 -31.61 -39.19 7.45
N THR A 2 -31.89 -38.08 6.82
CA THR A 2 -31.11 -37.58 5.71
C THR A 2 -29.73 -37.22 6.27
N GLN A 3 -28.71 -37.90 5.78
CA GLN A 3 -27.32 -37.59 6.10
C GLN A 3 -27.10 -36.15 5.63
N THR A 4 -27.02 -35.20 6.55
CA THR A 4 -26.65 -33.83 6.24
C THR A 4 -25.19 -33.84 5.84
N ASP A 5 -24.88 -33.53 4.60
CA ASP A 5 -23.50 -33.45 4.11
C ASP A 5 -22.77 -32.39 4.94
N SER A 6 -21.64 -32.77 5.53
CA SER A 6 -20.75 -31.85 6.24
C SER A 6 -19.76 -31.25 5.24
N TYR A 7 -19.55 -29.96 5.34
CA TYR A 7 -18.61 -29.19 4.52
C TYR A 7 -17.61 -28.48 5.40
N LEU A 8 -16.48 -28.09 4.82
CA LEU A 8 -15.41 -27.35 5.47
C LEU A 8 -15.17 -26.03 4.74
N LEU A 9 -15.35 -24.93 5.43
CA LEU A 9 -14.94 -23.61 4.93
C LEU A 9 -13.51 -23.34 5.37
N ALA A 10 -12.58 -23.12 4.43
CA ALA A 10 -11.17 -22.92 4.70
C ALA A 10 -10.68 -21.56 4.20
N LEU A 11 -10.13 -20.75 5.10
CA LEU A 11 -9.53 -19.46 4.81
C LEU A 11 -8.02 -19.56 4.94
N TYR A 12 -7.34 -19.27 3.84
CA TYR A 12 -5.88 -19.23 3.74
C TYR A 12 -5.40 -17.79 3.75
N ASP A 13 -4.26 -17.53 4.39
CA ASP A 13 -3.64 -16.21 4.44
C ASP A 13 -2.12 -16.31 4.43
N ILE A 14 -1.45 -15.47 3.62
CA ILE A 14 0.01 -15.36 3.61
C ILE A 14 0.42 -14.25 4.55
N SER A 15 1.16 -14.61 5.59
CA SER A 15 1.62 -13.67 6.62
C SER A 15 3.06 -13.22 6.39
N GLY A 16 3.36 -11.94 6.74
CA GLY A 16 4.71 -11.40 6.71
C GLY A 16 5.13 -10.81 5.37
N ILE A 17 4.18 -10.50 4.49
CA ILE A 17 4.45 -9.97 3.15
C ILE A 17 5.30 -8.71 3.19
N GLN A 18 4.93 -7.73 4.00
CA GLN A 18 5.62 -6.45 4.11
C GLN A 18 7.04 -6.61 4.65
N GLU A 19 7.20 -7.35 5.75
CA GLU A 19 8.52 -7.68 6.29
C GLU A 19 9.39 -8.42 5.27
N TYR A 20 8.81 -9.35 4.50
CA TYR A 20 9.52 -10.08 3.45
C TYR A 20 10.01 -9.17 2.34
N ILE A 21 9.16 -8.26 1.85
CA ILE A 21 9.51 -7.35 0.76
C ILE A 21 10.61 -6.38 1.20
N PHE A 22 10.46 -5.76 2.37
CA PHE A 22 11.34 -4.69 2.85
C PHE A 22 12.51 -5.16 3.73
N ALA A 23 12.72 -6.47 3.90
CA ALA A 23 13.82 -7.03 4.71
C ALA A 23 15.24 -6.70 4.20
N THR A 24 15.41 -5.87 3.18
CA THR A 24 16.69 -5.58 2.55
C THR A 24 16.72 -4.14 2.04
N ASN A 25 17.92 -3.55 2.06
CA ASN A 25 18.16 -2.21 1.49
C ASN A 25 18.49 -2.21 0.00
N ARG A 26 18.34 -3.37 -0.66
CA ARG A 26 18.58 -3.50 -2.09
C ARG A 26 17.27 -3.50 -2.86
N MET A 27 16.99 -2.41 -3.58
CA MET A 27 15.76 -2.27 -4.36
C MET A 27 15.53 -3.46 -5.31
N LYS A 28 16.58 -4.00 -5.93
CA LYS A 28 16.49 -5.19 -6.80
C LYS A 28 15.91 -6.39 -6.06
N GLU A 29 16.33 -6.64 -4.82
CA GLU A 29 15.79 -7.72 -4.00
C GLU A 29 14.33 -7.44 -3.58
N ASN A 30 13.96 -6.18 -3.30
CA ASN A 30 12.58 -5.81 -2.98
C ASN A 30 11.65 -6.02 -4.18
N VAL A 31 12.13 -5.70 -5.39
CA VAL A 31 11.40 -5.98 -6.64
C VAL A 31 11.17 -7.48 -6.82
N GLY A 32 12.20 -8.29 -6.62
CA GLY A 32 12.08 -9.75 -6.71
C GLY A 32 11.16 -10.33 -5.64
N ALA A 33 11.25 -9.82 -4.40
CA ALA A 33 10.33 -10.20 -3.33
C ALA A 33 8.87 -9.89 -3.68
N SER A 34 8.60 -8.71 -4.24
CA SER A 34 7.29 -8.30 -4.72
C SER A 34 6.75 -9.25 -5.81
N ARG A 35 7.59 -9.63 -6.78
CA ARG A 35 7.22 -10.59 -7.83
C ARG A 35 6.93 -11.99 -7.27
N ILE A 36 7.75 -12.47 -6.31
CA ILE A 36 7.52 -13.77 -5.63
C ILE A 36 6.16 -13.75 -4.94
N VAL A 37 5.85 -12.72 -4.16
CA VAL A 37 4.56 -12.57 -3.48
C VAL A 37 3.42 -12.57 -4.50
N GLY A 38 3.53 -11.77 -5.55
CA GLY A 38 2.54 -11.71 -6.62
C GLY A 38 2.32 -13.06 -7.33
N ASP A 39 3.38 -13.83 -7.59
CA ASP A 39 3.28 -15.18 -8.17
C ASP A 39 2.62 -16.17 -7.21
N LEU A 40 3.02 -16.18 -5.96
CA LEU A 40 2.43 -17.05 -4.94
C LEU A 40 0.92 -16.88 -4.83
N MET A 41 0.46 -15.63 -4.81
CA MET A 41 -0.94 -15.28 -4.64
C MET A 41 -1.78 -15.51 -5.90
N ARG A 42 -1.25 -15.16 -7.08
CA ARG A 42 -2.01 -15.19 -8.33
C ARG A 42 -1.87 -16.49 -9.10
N SER A 43 -0.70 -17.14 -9.01
CA SER A 43 -0.39 -18.27 -9.89
C SER A 43 -0.20 -19.58 -9.13
N GLN A 44 0.61 -19.62 -8.07
CA GLN A 44 0.98 -20.89 -7.43
C GLN A 44 -0.20 -21.50 -6.68
N LEU A 45 -0.98 -20.70 -5.94
CA LEU A 45 -2.19 -21.15 -5.29
C LEU A 45 -3.18 -21.76 -6.29
N ILE A 46 -3.43 -21.05 -7.40
CA ILE A 46 -4.33 -21.52 -8.46
C ILE A 46 -3.80 -22.81 -9.11
N LYS A 47 -2.47 -22.90 -9.33
CA LYS A 47 -1.86 -24.12 -9.90
C LYS A 47 -2.08 -25.32 -9.00
N VAL A 48 -1.79 -25.21 -7.70
CA VAL A 48 -2.00 -26.28 -6.73
C VAL A 48 -3.47 -26.72 -6.71
N LEU A 49 -4.41 -25.76 -6.68
CA LEU A 49 -5.83 -26.09 -6.71
C LEU A 49 -6.24 -26.79 -8.01
N LYS A 50 -5.70 -26.38 -9.18
CA LYS A 50 -5.99 -27.00 -10.48
C LYS A 50 -5.34 -28.37 -10.69
N GLU A 51 -4.28 -28.71 -9.95
CA GLU A 51 -3.71 -30.07 -9.95
C GLU A 51 -4.71 -31.12 -9.41
N HIS A 52 -5.76 -30.67 -8.72
CA HIS A 52 -6.88 -31.47 -8.26
C HIS A 52 -8.10 -31.22 -9.17
N GLU A 53 -8.36 -32.12 -10.13
CA GLU A 53 -9.45 -31.98 -11.12
C GLU A 53 -10.84 -31.81 -10.49
N SER A 54 -11.03 -32.29 -9.25
CA SER A 54 -12.26 -32.16 -8.47
C SER A 54 -12.45 -30.79 -7.80
N ILE A 55 -11.55 -29.81 -8.02
CA ILE A 55 -11.68 -28.45 -7.46
C ILE A 55 -12.10 -27.46 -8.54
N LYS A 56 -13.24 -26.79 -8.34
CA LYS A 56 -13.70 -25.70 -9.19
C LYS A 56 -12.96 -24.40 -8.81
N VAL A 57 -12.13 -23.88 -9.73
CA VAL A 57 -11.25 -22.72 -9.46
C VAL A 57 -11.72 -21.46 -10.16
N ASP A 58 -12.52 -21.52 -11.21
CA ASP A 58 -12.86 -20.40 -12.11
C ASP A 58 -13.95 -19.46 -11.55
N TRP A 59 -13.84 -19.10 -10.25
CA TRP A 59 -14.79 -18.26 -9.52
C TRP A 59 -14.99 -16.85 -10.13
N GLN A 60 -14.00 -16.34 -10.90
CA GLN A 60 -14.08 -15.03 -11.53
C GLN A 60 -14.98 -15.00 -12.78
N LYS A 61 -15.12 -16.14 -13.44
CA LYS A 61 -15.93 -16.27 -14.67
C LYS A 61 -17.36 -16.73 -14.36
N ASP A 62 -17.47 -17.60 -13.37
CA ASP A 62 -18.74 -18.15 -12.93
C ASP A 62 -19.01 -17.74 -11.49
N MET A 63 -19.95 -16.81 -11.34
CA MET A 63 -20.31 -16.26 -10.03
C MET A 63 -21.19 -17.21 -9.21
N GLU A 64 -21.83 -18.21 -9.84
CA GLU A 64 -22.69 -19.16 -9.16
C GLU A 64 -21.88 -20.28 -8.50
N ILE A 65 -22.24 -20.63 -7.27
CA ILE A 65 -21.64 -21.77 -6.57
C ILE A 65 -22.30 -23.08 -7.04
N GLU A 66 -21.51 -24.02 -7.50
CA GLU A 66 -21.99 -25.31 -8.00
C GLU A 66 -21.69 -26.48 -7.05
N LEU A 67 -20.81 -26.32 -6.07
CA LEU A 67 -20.38 -27.37 -5.17
C LEU A 67 -21.55 -28.14 -4.56
N PHE A 68 -22.64 -27.46 -4.19
CA PHE A 68 -23.77 -28.10 -3.53
C PHE A 68 -24.70 -28.85 -4.48
N SER A 69 -24.68 -28.54 -5.77
CA SER A 69 -25.53 -29.13 -6.81
C SER A 69 -24.82 -30.16 -7.68
N ASN A 70 -23.50 -30.06 -7.80
CA ASN A 70 -22.67 -30.93 -8.65
C ASN A 70 -21.74 -31.79 -7.79
N SER A 71 -21.98 -33.09 -7.80
CA SER A 71 -21.21 -34.08 -7.04
C SER A 71 -19.79 -34.37 -7.59
N GLU A 72 -19.50 -33.92 -8.80
CA GLU A 72 -18.15 -34.04 -9.38
C GLU A 72 -17.14 -33.15 -8.64
N PHE A 73 -17.59 -31.99 -8.12
CA PHE A 73 -16.72 -31.12 -7.36
C PHE A 73 -16.60 -31.54 -5.89
N GLN A 74 -15.36 -31.70 -5.43
CA GLN A 74 -15.01 -31.92 -4.03
C GLN A 74 -14.64 -30.65 -3.30
N ALA A 75 -14.33 -29.59 -4.03
CA ALA A 75 -14.12 -28.27 -3.48
C ALA A 75 -14.42 -27.17 -4.52
N GLU A 76 -14.70 -25.97 -4.03
CA GLU A 76 -14.90 -24.79 -4.88
C GLU A 76 -14.31 -23.54 -4.23
N VAL A 77 -13.60 -22.76 -5.04
CA VAL A 77 -13.02 -21.47 -4.62
C VAL A 77 -14.14 -20.44 -4.51
N VAL A 78 -14.25 -19.79 -3.34
CA VAL A 78 -15.13 -18.63 -3.15
C VAL A 78 -14.46 -17.38 -3.70
N PHE A 79 -13.24 -17.07 -3.24
CA PHE A 79 -12.43 -15.99 -3.80
C PHE A 79 -10.94 -16.21 -3.54
N ILE A 80 -10.10 -15.53 -4.33
CA ILE A 80 -8.67 -15.38 -4.12
C ILE A 80 -8.34 -13.90 -4.34
N GLY A 81 -7.73 -13.26 -3.35
CA GLY A 81 -7.32 -11.87 -3.43
C GLY A 81 -6.89 -11.35 -2.06
N GLY A 82 -6.12 -10.26 -2.03
CA GLY A 82 -5.73 -9.64 -0.77
C GLY A 82 -4.86 -10.52 0.14
N GLY A 83 -3.95 -11.35 -0.39
CA GLY A 83 -3.19 -12.29 0.42
C GLY A 83 -3.99 -13.48 0.94
N ASN A 84 -5.27 -13.51 0.64
CA ASN A 84 -6.22 -14.47 1.17
C ASN A 84 -6.83 -15.34 0.08
N ALA A 85 -7.24 -16.55 0.44
CA ALA A 85 -8.08 -17.39 -0.38
C ALA A 85 -9.12 -18.11 0.50
N LEU A 86 -10.36 -18.14 0.05
CA LEU A 86 -11.45 -18.85 0.70
C LEU A 86 -11.95 -19.97 -0.20
N VAL A 87 -11.98 -21.17 0.33
CA VAL A 87 -12.36 -22.38 -0.40
C VAL A 87 -13.32 -23.21 0.45
N ILE A 88 -14.35 -23.78 -0.18
CA ILE A 88 -15.28 -24.70 0.47
C ILE A 88 -14.91 -26.12 0.01
N TYR A 89 -14.78 -27.05 0.95
CA TYR A 89 -14.44 -28.47 0.71
C TYR A 89 -15.56 -29.39 1.20
N ARG A 90 -15.74 -30.51 0.49
CA ARG A 90 -16.50 -31.67 0.98
C ARG A 90 -15.63 -32.63 1.80
N ASP A 91 -14.33 -32.72 1.43
CA ASP A 91 -13.39 -33.65 2.02
C ASP A 91 -12.32 -32.95 2.85
N HIS A 92 -12.25 -33.33 4.12
CA HIS A 92 -11.26 -32.79 5.06
C HIS A 92 -9.81 -33.18 4.66
N ASN A 93 -9.62 -34.38 4.11
CA ASN A 93 -8.29 -34.86 3.68
C ASN A 93 -7.80 -34.02 2.47
N LEU A 94 -8.70 -33.67 1.54
CA LEU A 94 -8.36 -32.81 0.40
C LEU A 94 -7.92 -31.43 0.88
N CYS A 95 -8.63 -30.84 1.84
CA CYS A 95 -8.25 -29.56 2.44
C CYS A 95 -6.84 -29.60 3.05
N GLN A 96 -6.54 -30.64 3.85
CA GLN A 96 -5.21 -30.81 4.46
C GLN A 96 -4.11 -31.02 3.40
N LYS A 97 -4.41 -31.78 2.34
CA LYS A 97 -3.47 -32.02 1.23
C LYS A 97 -3.14 -30.71 0.51
N VAL A 98 -4.16 -29.93 0.13
CA VAL A 98 -4.00 -28.62 -0.51
C VAL A 98 -3.20 -27.66 0.38
N PHE A 99 -3.51 -27.57 1.67
CA PHE A 99 -2.76 -26.76 2.61
C PHE A 99 -1.27 -27.12 2.66
N LYS A 100 -0.96 -28.42 2.72
CA LYS A 100 0.42 -28.92 2.73
C LYS A 100 1.16 -28.55 1.43
N GLU A 101 0.53 -28.78 0.28
CA GLU A 101 1.13 -28.48 -1.03
C GLU A 101 1.41 -27.01 -1.22
N ILE A 102 0.45 -26.13 -0.84
CA ILE A 102 0.65 -24.67 -0.89
C ILE A 102 1.77 -24.25 0.08
N SER A 103 1.80 -24.80 1.30
CA SER A 103 2.85 -24.49 2.28
C SER A 103 4.24 -24.86 1.78
N ILE A 104 4.39 -26.02 1.11
CA ILE A 104 5.65 -26.45 0.50
C ILE A 104 6.06 -25.47 -0.61
N LYS A 105 5.14 -25.12 -1.51
CA LYS A 105 5.41 -24.15 -2.58
C LYS A 105 5.82 -22.78 -2.04
N LEU A 106 5.17 -22.34 -0.96
CA LEU A 106 5.50 -21.08 -0.30
C LEU A 106 6.94 -21.11 0.23
N ILE A 107 7.34 -22.16 0.93
CA ILE A 107 8.70 -22.34 1.46
C ILE A 107 9.73 -22.43 0.32
N GLU A 108 9.46 -23.22 -0.72
CA GLU A 108 10.34 -23.35 -1.88
C GLU A 108 10.61 -22.03 -2.59
N LYS A 109 9.59 -21.16 -2.70
CA LYS A 109 9.68 -19.91 -3.45
C LYS A 109 10.17 -18.73 -2.62
N SER A 110 9.83 -18.66 -1.33
CA SER A 110 10.09 -17.50 -0.49
C SER A 110 11.05 -17.77 0.67
N TYR A 111 11.15 -19.02 1.11
CA TYR A 111 11.92 -19.49 2.27
C TYR A 111 11.39 -19.03 3.64
N THR A 112 10.81 -17.85 3.77
CA THR A 112 10.42 -17.26 5.08
C THR A 112 8.96 -16.85 5.20
N LEU A 113 8.22 -16.73 4.10
CA LEU A 113 6.79 -16.47 4.18
C LEU A 113 6.06 -17.66 4.81
N THR A 114 5.01 -17.36 5.57
CA THR A 114 4.24 -18.37 6.30
C THR A 114 2.79 -18.36 5.82
N LEU A 115 2.27 -19.55 5.50
CA LEU A 115 0.85 -19.75 5.25
C LEU A 115 0.14 -20.04 6.57
N ILE A 116 -0.91 -19.30 6.84
CA ILE A 116 -1.85 -19.57 7.92
C ILE A 116 -3.15 -20.03 7.30
N ALA A 117 -3.79 -21.00 7.90
CA ALA A 117 -5.14 -21.40 7.52
C ALA A 117 -5.99 -21.61 8.77
N GLU A 118 -7.26 -21.29 8.64
CA GLU A 118 -8.30 -21.62 9.58
C GLU A 118 -9.45 -22.31 8.87
N THR A 119 -10.11 -23.21 9.55
CA THR A 119 -11.19 -24.03 8.98
C THR A 119 -12.38 -24.07 9.90
N LEU A 120 -13.58 -24.02 9.33
CA LEU A 120 -14.84 -24.12 10.04
C LEU A 120 -15.72 -25.19 9.38
N GLU A 121 -16.13 -26.20 10.17
CA GLU A 121 -17.09 -27.22 9.70
C GLU A 121 -18.51 -26.68 9.78
N PHE A 122 -19.32 -26.98 8.77
CA PHE A 122 -20.72 -26.63 8.73
C PHE A 122 -21.57 -27.66 7.98
N SER A 123 -22.83 -27.74 8.32
CA SER A 123 -23.82 -28.51 7.57
C SER A 123 -24.59 -27.60 6.64
N TYR A 124 -24.73 -27.98 5.37
CA TYR A 124 -25.45 -27.19 4.38
C TYR A 124 -26.89 -27.66 4.25
N ASP A 125 -27.81 -26.72 4.49
CA ASP A 125 -29.24 -26.86 4.20
C ASP A 125 -29.81 -25.50 3.71
N LYS A 126 -31.13 -25.46 3.47
CA LYS A 126 -31.81 -24.27 2.98
C LYS A 126 -31.79 -23.07 3.96
N THR A 127 -31.49 -23.33 5.23
CA THR A 127 -31.48 -22.31 6.29
C THR A 127 -30.07 -21.85 6.63
N THR A 128 -29.05 -22.52 6.09
CA THR A 128 -27.65 -22.18 6.35
C THR A 128 -27.33 -20.83 5.73
N SER A 129 -26.80 -19.91 6.54
CA SER A 129 -26.32 -18.61 6.09
C SER A 129 -24.80 -18.59 5.98
N TYR A 130 -24.28 -17.96 4.90
CA TYR A 130 -22.86 -17.85 4.63
C TYR A 130 -22.15 -16.81 5.51
N TYR A 131 -22.78 -15.64 5.71
CA TYR A 131 -22.14 -14.50 6.38
C TYR A 131 -21.69 -14.81 7.82
N PRO A 132 -22.51 -15.44 8.70
CA PRO A 132 -22.07 -15.78 10.06
C PRO A 132 -20.88 -16.72 10.09
N LEU A 133 -20.84 -17.72 9.20
CA LEU A 133 -19.73 -18.68 9.09
C LEU A 133 -18.43 -17.99 8.66
N TYR A 134 -18.54 -17.11 7.66
CA TYR A 134 -17.41 -16.33 7.19
C TYR A 134 -16.86 -15.39 8.27
N GLN A 135 -17.74 -14.73 9.02
CA GLN A 135 -17.34 -13.85 10.12
C GLN A 135 -16.62 -14.62 11.23
N GLU A 136 -17.17 -15.75 11.67
CA GLU A 136 -16.55 -16.60 12.70
C GLU A 136 -15.14 -17.05 12.26
N LEU A 137 -15.02 -17.46 11.01
CA LEU A 137 -13.75 -17.90 10.43
C LEU A 137 -12.72 -16.78 10.40
N GLN A 138 -13.12 -15.56 10.03
CA GLN A 138 -12.27 -14.38 10.04
C GLN A 138 -11.81 -13.98 11.44
N ASP A 139 -12.72 -13.98 12.41
CA ASP A 139 -12.41 -13.63 13.80
C ASP A 139 -11.44 -14.66 14.42
N THR A 140 -11.60 -15.92 14.08
CA THR A 140 -10.70 -16.99 14.54
C THR A 140 -9.33 -16.91 13.89
N LEU A 141 -9.26 -16.64 12.58
CA LEU A 141 -7.99 -16.43 11.89
C LEU A 141 -7.24 -15.21 12.43
N ALA A 142 -7.94 -14.11 12.72
CA ALA A 142 -7.33 -12.90 13.30
C ALA A 142 -6.67 -13.20 14.66
N ARG A 143 -7.37 -13.89 15.57
CA ARG A 143 -6.80 -14.35 16.85
C ARG A 143 -5.58 -15.22 16.66
N LYS A 144 -5.64 -16.18 15.74
CA LYS A 144 -4.52 -17.08 15.42
C LYS A 144 -3.30 -16.30 14.91
N LYS A 145 -3.50 -15.24 14.11
CA LYS A 145 -2.41 -14.37 13.66
C LYS A 145 -1.74 -13.61 14.81
N GLU A 146 -2.51 -13.13 15.78
CA GLU A 146 -2.00 -12.43 16.96
C GLU A 146 -1.18 -13.35 17.87
N GLU A 147 -1.63 -14.59 18.04
CA GLU A 147 -1.00 -15.60 18.90
C GLU A 147 0.21 -16.29 18.21
N MET A 148 0.33 -16.18 16.89
CA MET A 148 1.32 -16.91 16.14
C MET A 148 2.73 -16.43 16.38
N VAL A 149 3.57 -17.31 16.92
CA VAL A 149 5.03 -17.12 16.89
C VAL A 149 5.52 -17.50 15.48
N ARG A 150 5.90 -16.49 14.70
CA ARG A 150 6.47 -16.73 13.36
C ARG A 150 7.76 -17.54 13.50
N PRO A 151 7.87 -18.71 12.85
CA PRO A 151 9.12 -19.45 12.86
C PRO A 151 10.16 -18.63 12.15
N LYS A 152 11.15 -18.13 12.88
CA LYS A 152 12.37 -17.61 12.23
C LYS A 152 13.13 -18.85 11.73
N PRO A 153 13.47 -18.92 10.42
CA PRO A 153 14.37 -19.94 9.94
C PRO A 153 15.63 -19.94 10.81
N PHE A 154 16.20 -21.10 11.04
CA PHE A 154 17.40 -21.22 11.89
C PHE A 154 18.38 -20.12 11.51
N GLY A 155 18.59 -19.19 12.44
CA GLY A 155 19.64 -18.20 12.34
C GLY A 155 20.98 -18.93 12.14
N ALA A 156 21.94 -18.24 11.63
CA ALA A 156 23.25 -18.82 11.44
C ALA A 156 23.77 -19.40 12.76
N LEU A 157 24.29 -20.61 12.68
CA LEU A 157 25.07 -21.16 13.77
C LEU A 157 26.28 -20.25 14.02
N PRO A 158 26.84 -20.17 15.25
CA PRO A 158 28.01 -19.33 15.55
C PRO A 158 29.24 -19.58 14.64
N ILE A 159 29.26 -20.73 13.97
CA ILE A 159 30.34 -21.14 13.04
C ILE A 159 30.02 -20.79 11.56
N SER A 160 28.84 -20.27 11.26
CA SER A 160 28.44 -19.93 9.89
C SER A 160 28.52 -18.41 9.66
N ALA A 161 29.03 -18.02 8.49
CA ALA A 161 28.97 -16.63 8.06
C ALA A 161 27.52 -16.21 7.81
N GLN A 162 27.15 -14.99 8.22
CA GLN A 162 25.83 -14.41 8.08
C GLN A 162 25.84 -13.24 7.11
N GLU A 163 24.76 -13.07 6.37
CA GLU A 163 24.57 -11.84 5.60
C GLU A 163 24.16 -10.69 6.53
N HIS A 164 24.38 -9.43 6.07
CA HIS A 164 24.35 -8.26 6.95
C HIS A 164 22.94 -7.77 7.34
N PHE A 165 21.91 -8.04 6.52
CA PHE A 165 20.58 -7.43 6.73
C PHE A 165 19.63 -8.34 7.52
N GLY A 166 19.45 -9.59 7.08
CA GLY A 166 18.50 -10.52 7.73
C GLY A 166 19.18 -11.47 8.72
N GLY A 167 20.52 -11.50 8.79
CA GLY A 167 21.27 -12.44 9.64
C GLY A 167 21.15 -13.90 9.19
N PHE A 168 20.76 -14.16 7.95
CA PHE A 168 20.66 -15.51 7.40
C PHE A 168 22.01 -16.08 7.01
N PRO A 169 22.19 -17.41 7.09
CA PRO A 169 23.43 -18.04 6.69
C PRO A 169 23.77 -17.74 5.22
N ILE A 170 25.05 -17.46 4.97
CA ILE A 170 25.56 -17.36 3.60
C ILE A 170 25.60 -18.75 3.01
N THR A 171 24.89 -18.98 1.92
CA THR A 171 24.76 -20.27 1.24
C THR A 171 25.35 -20.25 -0.17
N TYR A 172 25.69 -19.07 -0.70
CA TYR A 172 26.27 -18.87 -2.03
C TYR A 172 27.69 -18.31 -1.94
N LYS A 173 28.54 -18.64 -2.93
CA LYS A 173 29.95 -18.23 -2.99
C LYS A 173 30.17 -16.72 -3.04
N ASP A 174 29.18 -15.96 -3.48
CA ASP A 174 29.20 -14.50 -3.58
C ASP A 174 28.64 -13.80 -2.32
N ASN A 175 28.71 -14.48 -1.18
CA ASN A 175 28.26 -14.00 0.12
C ASN A 175 26.76 -13.68 0.21
N ARG A 176 25.91 -14.35 -0.57
CA ARG A 176 24.46 -14.25 -0.50
C ARG A 176 23.83 -15.38 0.31
N SER A 177 22.74 -15.06 0.99
CA SER A 177 21.84 -16.05 1.58
C SER A 177 20.91 -16.65 0.52
N THR A 178 20.24 -17.77 0.84
CA THR A 178 19.25 -18.37 -0.03
C THR A 178 18.12 -17.40 -0.35
N ILE A 179 17.66 -16.61 0.63
CA ILE A 179 16.58 -15.62 0.45
C ILE A 179 16.98 -14.54 -0.56
N GLN A 180 18.18 -13.99 -0.43
CA GLN A 180 18.70 -12.98 -1.36
C GLN A 180 18.81 -13.53 -2.77
N ALA A 181 19.33 -14.76 -2.93
CA ALA A 181 19.43 -15.39 -4.23
C ALA A 181 18.06 -15.62 -4.89
N LEU A 182 17.06 -16.10 -4.14
CA LEU A 182 15.69 -16.26 -4.65
C LEU A 182 15.09 -14.93 -5.10
N LYS A 183 15.24 -13.86 -4.32
CA LYS A 183 14.75 -12.53 -4.66
C LYS A 183 15.44 -11.96 -5.91
N GLU A 184 16.77 -12.06 -6.01
CA GLU A 184 17.48 -11.59 -7.20
C GLU A 184 17.12 -12.38 -8.46
N GLN A 185 17.00 -13.72 -8.38
CA GLN A 185 16.54 -14.56 -9.48
C GLN A 185 15.12 -14.18 -9.93
N ALA A 186 14.22 -13.90 -8.99
CA ALA A 186 12.86 -13.45 -9.30
C ALA A 186 12.83 -12.09 -10.02
N THR A 187 13.77 -11.20 -9.73
CA THR A 187 13.88 -9.91 -10.44
C THR A 187 14.27 -10.10 -11.91
N GLU A 188 15.10 -11.09 -12.19
CA GLU A 188 15.60 -11.39 -13.55
C GLU A 188 14.68 -12.35 -14.32
N SER A 189 13.72 -12.98 -13.65
CA SER A 189 12.80 -13.94 -14.27
C SER A 189 11.86 -13.25 -15.27
N ILE A 190 11.79 -13.78 -16.47
CA ILE A 190 10.84 -13.36 -17.52
C ILE A 190 9.45 -13.95 -17.25
N GLU A 191 9.37 -15.06 -16.50
CA GLU A 191 8.11 -15.74 -16.18
C GLU A 191 7.31 -15.05 -15.08
N LEU A 192 7.99 -14.23 -14.24
CA LEU A 192 7.34 -13.53 -13.14
C LEU A 192 6.92 -12.12 -13.58
N GLU A 193 5.63 -11.88 -13.53
CA GLU A 193 5.02 -10.60 -13.87
C GLU A 193 5.18 -9.56 -12.76
N ASP A 194 5.21 -8.30 -13.13
CA ASP A 194 5.08 -7.21 -12.18
C ASP A 194 3.64 -7.17 -11.61
N ILE A 195 3.50 -6.66 -10.39
CA ILE A 195 2.19 -6.57 -9.71
C ILE A 195 1.19 -5.75 -10.53
N ILE A 196 1.69 -4.72 -11.19
CA ILE A 196 0.95 -3.86 -12.12
C ILE A 196 1.79 -3.62 -13.37
N ASP A 197 1.17 -3.70 -14.54
CA ASP A 197 1.85 -3.46 -15.80
C ASP A 197 2.23 -1.99 -15.96
N PRO A 198 3.43 -1.69 -16.47
CA PRO A 198 3.79 -0.33 -16.82
C PRO A 198 2.94 0.18 -17.99
N PRO A 199 2.82 1.50 -18.15
CA PRO A 199 2.21 2.07 -19.34
C PRO A 199 2.88 1.58 -20.63
N PRO A 200 2.18 1.54 -21.78
CA PRO A 200 2.73 1.07 -23.04
C PRO A 200 4.06 1.75 -23.38
N LYS A 201 5.06 0.96 -23.82
CA LYS A 201 6.43 1.41 -24.13
C LYS A 201 7.23 1.96 -22.94
N LYS A 202 6.78 1.75 -21.71
CA LYS A 202 7.49 2.13 -20.49
C LYS A 202 7.91 0.90 -19.71
N ARG A 203 8.85 1.08 -18.80
CA ARG A 203 9.31 0.08 -17.82
C ARG A 203 9.36 0.71 -16.44
N TRP A 204 9.11 -0.09 -15.42
CA TRP A 204 9.30 0.34 -14.04
C TRP A 204 10.79 0.42 -13.68
N ALA A 205 11.13 1.31 -12.75
CA ALA A 205 12.43 1.35 -12.11
C ALA A 205 12.76 0.01 -11.45
N VAL A 206 14.00 -0.44 -11.57
CA VAL A 206 14.51 -1.69 -10.95
C VAL A 206 15.66 -1.39 -9.98
N GLN A 207 16.36 -0.30 -10.21
CA GLN A 207 17.50 0.15 -9.39
C GLN A 207 17.20 1.50 -8.77
N ILE A 208 17.86 1.76 -7.62
CA ILE A 208 17.70 3.03 -6.91
C ILE A 208 18.08 4.24 -7.78
N ASN A 209 19.04 4.06 -8.68
CA ASN A 209 19.46 5.12 -9.60
C ASN A 209 18.37 5.49 -10.62
N ASP A 210 17.45 4.58 -10.92
CA ASP A 210 16.31 4.84 -11.81
C ASP A 210 15.28 5.77 -11.14
N LEU A 211 15.27 5.84 -9.79
CA LEU A 211 14.39 6.70 -9.01
C LEU A 211 14.98 8.09 -8.74
N LYS A 212 16.27 8.29 -9.04
CA LYS A 212 16.95 9.57 -8.78
C LYS A 212 16.71 10.57 -9.90
N LYS A 213 16.45 11.83 -9.54
CA LYS A 213 16.30 12.93 -10.51
C LYS A 213 17.61 13.23 -11.22
N SER A 214 18.70 13.18 -10.48
CA SER A 214 20.06 13.40 -10.98
C SER A 214 21.01 12.37 -10.38
N PRO A 215 22.05 11.93 -11.11
CA PRO A 215 23.13 11.13 -10.53
C PRO A 215 23.83 11.95 -9.44
N GLY A 216 23.94 11.41 -8.23
CA GLY A 216 24.63 12.04 -7.11
C GLY A 216 24.13 11.53 -5.76
N ASP A 217 24.90 11.78 -4.71
CA ASP A 217 24.63 11.23 -3.38
C ASP A 217 23.47 11.91 -2.65
N ASP A 218 23.12 13.15 -3.01
CA ASP A 218 22.07 13.94 -2.34
C ASP A 218 20.66 13.74 -2.91
N SER A 219 20.43 12.66 -3.68
CA SER A 219 19.13 12.41 -4.28
C SER A 219 18.17 11.75 -3.31
N TYR A 220 17.03 12.41 -3.08
CA TYR A 220 15.92 11.87 -2.33
C TYR A 220 15.01 11.02 -3.20
N ILE A 221 14.43 10.00 -2.58
CA ILE A 221 13.35 9.18 -3.10
C ILE A 221 12.19 9.23 -2.13
N ALA A 222 11.05 8.71 -2.54
CA ALA A 222 9.89 8.58 -1.67
C ALA A 222 9.44 7.12 -1.59
N VAL A 223 9.09 6.70 -0.37
CA VAL A 223 8.33 5.49 -0.09
C VAL A 223 6.91 5.92 0.23
N ILE A 224 5.95 5.38 -0.50
CA ILE A 224 4.52 5.72 -0.39
C ILE A 224 3.77 4.49 0.05
N HIS A 225 2.95 4.64 1.09
CA HIS A 225 1.99 3.64 1.53
C HIS A 225 0.59 4.25 1.49
N ILE A 226 -0.33 3.60 0.77
CA ILE A 226 -1.74 4.00 0.64
C ILE A 226 -2.58 2.83 1.12
N ASP A 227 -3.51 3.09 2.03
CA ASP A 227 -4.37 2.06 2.60
C ASP A 227 -5.84 2.53 2.57
N GLY A 228 -6.70 1.68 2.04
CA GLY A 228 -8.12 1.94 1.85
C GLY A 228 -8.85 2.22 3.15
N ASN A 229 -9.86 3.07 3.06
CA ASN A 229 -10.64 3.48 4.22
C ASN A 229 -11.86 2.58 4.41
N GLY A 230 -11.79 1.68 5.39
CA GLY A 230 -12.95 0.90 5.83
C GLY A 230 -13.47 -0.09 4.78
N MET A 231 -12.61 -0.62 3.90
CA MET A 231 -13.01 -1.63 2.92
C MET A 231 -13.57 -2.88 3.59
N GLY A 232 -12.90 -3.40 4.62
CA GLY A 232 -13.39 -4.54 5.40
C GLY A 232 -14.76 -4.29 6.02
N GLU A 233 -14.99 -3.08 6.57
CA GLU A 233 -16.29 -2.69 7.13
C GLU A 233 -17.37 -2.56 6.05
N GLN A 234 -17.05 -2.03 4.86
CA GLN A 234 -17.99 -1.97 3.74
C GLN A 234 -18.37 -3.37 3.26
N MET A 235 -17.38 -4.25 3.09
CA MET A 235 -17.58 -5.68 2.76
C MET A 235 -18.49 -6.34 3.79
N LYS A 236 -18.15 -6.22 5.07
CA LYS A 236 -18.93 -6.77 6.18
C LYS A 236 -20.36 -6.27 6.17
N ARG A 237 -20.61 -4.97 6.03
CA ARG A 237 -21.97 -4.38 5.99
C ARG A 237 -22.76 -4.90 4.79
N LYS A 238 -22.14 -5.02 3.60
CA LYS A 238 -22.84 -5.52 2.42
C LYS A 238 -23.21 -7.00 2.58
N LEU A 239 -22.29 -7.86 3.03
CA LEU A 239 -22.59 -9.27 3.30
C LEU A 239 -23.65 -9.44 4.40
N GLN A 240 -23.59 -8.64 5.46
CA GLN A 240 -24.60 -8.62 6.52
C GLN A 240 -25.97 -8.20 6.01
N ASN A 241 -26.05 -7.29 5.06
CA ASN A 241 -27.30 -6.88 4.45
C ASN A 241 -27.89 -7.98 3.56
N LEU A 242 -27.06 -8.72 2.82
CA LEU A 242 -27.50 -9.88 2.05
C LEU A 242 -28.12 -10.95 2.97
N ASP A 243 -27.48 -11.23 4.10
CA ASP A 243 -27.97 -12.14 5.13
C ASP A 243 -29.30 -11.66 5.74
N LYS A 244 -29.38 -10.41 6.20
CA LYS A 244 -30.60 -9.82 6.79
C LYS A 244 -31.79 -9.78 5.82
N ASN A 245 -31.51 -9.68 4.52
CA ASN A 245 -32.53 -9.73 3.48
C ASN A 245 -33.00 -11.17 3.16
N GLY A 246 -32.47 -12.17 3.87
CA GLY A 246 -32.86 -13.57 3.71
C GLY A 246 -32.38 -14.21 2.41
N LEU A 247 -31.28 -13.67 1.79
CA LEU A 247 -30.71 -14.30 0.62
C LEU A 247 -30.08 -15.64 0.98
N SER A 248 -30.17 -16.58 0.06
CA SER A 248 -29.60 -17.91 0.20
C SER A 248 -28.09 -17.89 0.33
N PHE A 249 -27.50 -18.96 0.85
CA PHE A 249 -26.04 -19.14 0.92
C PHE A 249 -25.35 -18.83 -0.42
N ALA A 250 -25.90 -19.38 -1.51
CA ALA A 250 -25.35 -19.19 -2.87
C ALA A 250 -25.36 -17.72 -3.30
N GLU A 251 -26.45 -16.99 -3.04
CA GLU A 251 -26.54 -15.56 -3.36
C GLU A 251 -25.59 -14.72 -2.51
N GLN A 252 -25.39 -15.06 -1.25
CA GLN A 252 -24.41 -14.39 -0.39
C GLN A 252 -22.98 -14.65 -0.87
N VAL A 253 -22.63 -15.88 -1.29
CA VAL A 253 -21.31 -16.19 -1.91
C VAL A 253 -21.11 -15.41 -3.19
N LYS A 254 -22.13 -15.36 -4.06
CA LYS A 254 -22.09 -14.55 -5.29
C LYS A 254 -21.82 -13.07 -4.99
N GLY A 255 -22.55 -12.52 -4.04
CA GLY A 255 -22.32 -11.14 -3.60
C GLY A 255 -20.90 -10.91 -3.07
N HIS A 256 -20.31 -11.88 -2.37
CA HIS A 256 -18.91 -11.80 -1.93
C HIS A 256 -17.95 -11.82 -3.11
N ARG A 257 -18.14 -12.70 -4.09
CA ARG A 257 -17.33 -12.77 -5.34
C ARG A 257 -17.36 -11.42 -6.09
N GLU A 258 -18.54 -10.87 -6.30
CA GLU A 258 -18.74 -9.59 -6.99
C GLU A 258 -18.01 -8.44 -6.27
N LEU A 259 -18.15 -8.34 -4.95
CA LEU A 259 -17.50 -7.31 -4.15
C LEU A 259 -15.95 -7.46 -4.17
N SER A 260 -15.44 -8.68 -4.05
CA SER A 260 -13.99 -8.94 -4.09
C SER A 260 -13.38 -8.55 -5.43
N LEU A 261 -14.08 -8.82 -6.53
CA LEU A 261 -13.65 -8.40 -7.87
C LEU A 261 -13.71 -6.89 -8.04
N GLN A 262 -14.79 -6.25 -7.60
CA GLN A 262 -14.93 -4.79 -7.68
C GLN A 262 -13.82 -4.07 -6.91
N ILE A 263 -13.45 -4.55 -5.73
CA ILE A 263 -12.35 -3.96 -4.94
C ILE A 263 -11.03 -4.14 -5.69
N SER A 264 -10.65 -5.38 -6.01
CA SER A 264 -9.33 -5.67 -6.58
C SER A 264 -9.12 -5.03 -7.95
N GLN A 265 -10.12 -5.09 -8.84
CA GLN A 265 -10.04 -4.46 -10.15
C GLN A 265 -10.17 -2.95 -10.08
N GLY A 266 -11.08 -2.43 -9.25
CA GLY A 266 -11.29 -1.00 -9.10
C GLY A 266 -10.02 -0.25 -8.71
N TYR A 267 -9.29 -0.72 -7.71
CA TYR A 267 -8.00 -0.13 -7.32
C TYR A 267 -6.94 -0.28 -8.41
N LYS A 268 -6.82 -1.48 -9.01
CA LYS A 268 -5.84 -1.75 -10.07
C LYS A 268 -6.07 -0.84 -11.28
N ASP A 269 -7.29 -0.80 -11.80
CA ASP A 269 -7.64 0.00 -12.97
C ASP A 269 -7.46 1.50 -12.72
N LEU A 270 -7.83 1.96 -11.52
CA LEU A 270 -7.66 3.34 -11.12
C LEU A 270 -6.17 3.73 -11.15
N VAL A 271 -5.32 2.95 -10.49
CA VAL A 271 -3.88 3.21 -10.44
C VAL A 271 -3.26 3.12 -11.84
N GLN A 272 -3.59 2.11 -12.64
CA GLN A 272 -3.12 2.01 -14.02
C GLN A 272 -3.53 3.22 -14.86
N ASN A 273 -4.76 3.70 -14.70
CA ASN A 273 -5.24 4.88 -15.41
C ASN A 273 -4.52 6.16 -14.99
N VAL A 274 -4.15 6.30 -13.70
CA VAL A 274 -3.27 7.39 -13.25
C VAL A 274 -1.90 7.28 -13.91
N MET A 275 -1.28 6.11 -13.88
CA MET A 275 0.06 5.90 -14.47
C MET A 275 0.11 6.21 -15.96
N LYS A 276 -0.95 5.91 -16.73
CA LYS A 276 -1.06 6.25 -18.16
C LYS A 276 -1.10 7.75 -18.44
N THR A 277 -1.49 8.58 -17.47
CA THR A 277 -1.56 10.05 -17.63
C THR A 277 -0.24 10.76 -17.30
N ILE A 278 0.76 10.04 -16.79
CA ILE A 278 2.08 10.60 -16.48
C ILE A 278 2.76 11.09 -17.77
N SER A 279 3.23 12.33 -17.74
CA SER A 279 4.02 12.94 -18.83
C SER A 279 5.51 12.76 -18.53
N PHE A 280 6.13 11.79 -19.19
CA PHE A 280 7.55 11.52 -19.04
C PHE A 280 8.15 10.93 -20.31
N GLU A 281 9.31 11.45 -20.74
CA GLU A 281 9.90 11.12 -22.03
C GLU A 281 10.72 9.83 -22.01
N LYS A 282 11.45 9.57 -20.91
CA LYS A 282 12.33 8.40 -20.81
C LYS A 282 11.54 7.09 -20.73
N ASP A 283 12.15 5.99 -21.18
CA ASP A 283 11.52 4.66 -21.19
C ASP A 283 11.35 4.07 -19.79
N ILE A 284 12.28 4.37 -18.86
CA ILE A 284 12.18 3.92 -17.47
C ILE A 284 11.48 5.00 -16.68
N LEU A 285 10.30 4.69 -16.14
CA LEU A 285 9.58 5.54 -15.21
C LEU A 285 10.26 5.50 -13.85
N PRO A 286 10.55 6.66 -13.23
CA PRO A 286 11.17 6.71 -11.90
C PRO A 286 10.16 6.40 -10.79
N ILE A 287 9.48 5.26 -10.94
CA ILE A 287 8.49 4.72 -10.02
C ILE A 287 8.56 3.20 -10.02
N ARG A 288 8.29 2.58 -8.88
CA ARG A 288 8.23 1.13 -8.72
C ARG A 288 7.08 0.74 -7.79
N PRO A 289 6.00 0.15 -8.31
CA PRO A 289 5.00 -0.52 -7.48
C PRO A 289 5.61 -1.76 -6.82
N LEU A 290 5.40 -1.94 -5.51
CA LEU A 290 5.91 -3.08 -4.73
C LEU A 290 4.79 -3.91 -4.10
N ILE A 291 3.71 -3.28 -3.66
CA ILE A 291 2.54 -3.95 -3.12
C ILE A 291 1.32 -3.39 -3.82
N MET A 292 0.43 -4.28 -4.24
CA MET A 292 -0.92 -3.96 -4.68
C MET A 292 -1.79 -5.15 -4.29
N ASP A 293 -2.36 -5.05 -3.11
CA ASP A 293 -3.09 -6.13 -2.49
C ASP A 293 -4.44 -5.62 -1.96
N GLY A 294 -5.47 -5.79 -2.78
CA GLY A 294 -6.78 -5.20 -2.51
C GLY A 294 -6.71 -3.67 -2.46
N ASP A 295 -6.85 -3.12 -1.27
CA ASP A 295 -6.81 -1.68 -0.96
C ASP A 295 -5.44 -1.18 -0.44
N ASP A 296 -4.47 -2.08 -0.23
CA ASP A 296 -3.10 -1.75 0.17
C ASP A 296 -2.21 -1.54 -1.06
N LEU A 297 -1.64 -0.34 -1.19
CA LEU A 297 -0.78 0.05 -2.28
C LEU A 297 0.53 0.61 -1.74
N THR A 298 1.65 0.07 -2.20
CA THR A 298 2.98 0.59 -1.85
C THR A 298 3.85 0.80 -3.08
N PHE A 299 4.44 2.00 -3.18
CA PHE A 299 5.28 2.42 -4.28
C PHE A 299 6.61 2.99 -3.77
N LEU A 300 7.65 2.83 -4.58
CA LEU A 300 8.83 3.69 -4.53
C LEU A 300 8.79 4.66 -5.71
N CYS A 301 9.15 5.91 -5.53
CA CYS A 301 9.27 6.85 -6.65
C CYS A 301 10.30 7.94 -6.40
N GLN A 302 10.60 8.68 -7.47
CA GLN A 302 11.34 9.95 -7.39
C GLN A 302 10.62 10.89 -6.42
N ALA A 303 11.38 11.56 -5.54
CA ALA A 303 10.80 12.32 -4.45
C ALA A 303 9.80 13.40 -4.91
N ASP A 304 10.11 14.14 -5.98
CA ASP A 304 9.25 15.22 -6.48
C ASP A 304 7.95 14.71 -7.16
N TRP A 305 7.85 13.40 -7.43
CA TRP A 305 6.64 12.77 -7.95
C TRP A 305 5.65 12.34 -6.86
N ALA A 306 6.12 12.17 -5.62
CA ALA A 306 5.34 11.52 -4.58
C ALA A 306 4.03 12.25 -4.26
N LEU A 307 4.10 13.53 -3.88
CA LEU A 307 2.90 14.27 -3.49
C LEU A 307 1.89 14.41 -4.65
N PRO A 308 2.29 14.85 -5.88
CA PRO A 308 1.33 14.97 -6.98
C PRO A 308 0.72 13.62 -7.38
N LEU A 309 1.49 12.53 -7.34
CA LEU A 309 1.00 11.19 -7.66
C LEU A 309 -0.05 10.73 -6.64
N VAL A 310 0.25 10.84 -5.36
CA VAL A 310 -0.67 10.44 -4.28
C VAL A 310 -1.96 11.27 -4.34
N VAL A 311 -1.84 12.59 -4.53
CA VAL A 311 -3.01 13.48 -4.65
C VAL A 311 -3.91 13.08 -5.82
N GLU A 312 -3.33 12.77 -6.98
CA GLU A 312 -4.11 12.35 -8.15
C GLU A 312 -4.79 10.98 -7.93
N ILE A 313 -4.08 10.01 -7.35
CA ILE A 313 -4.65 8.70 -7.02
C ILE A 313 -5.84 8.86 -6.06
N LEU A 314 -5.66 9.58 -4.96
CA LEU A 314 -6.70 9.74 -3.94
C LEU A 314 -7.90 10.56 -4.46
N LYS A 315 -7.68 11.59 -5.28
CA LYS A 315 -8.78 12.34 -5.94
C LYS A 315 -9.60 11.45 -6.86
N ARG A 316 -8.96 10.57 -7.62
CA ARG A 316 -9.68 9.62 -8.47
C ARG A 316 -10.41 8.57 -7.68
N MET A 317 -9.86 8.12 -6.54
CA MET A 317 -10.58 7.24 -5.61
C MET A 317 -11.86 7.90 -5.10
N GLU A 318 -11.80 9.13 -4.63
CA GLU A 318 -12.98 9.86 -4.15
C GLU A 318 -14.03 10.13 -5.24
N SER A 319 -13.59 10.29 -6.49
CA SER A 319 -14.46 10.48 -7.65
C SER A 319 -15.00 9.19 -8.28
N TYR A 320 -14.62 8.03 -7.74
CA TYR A 320 -15.06 6.74 -8.26
C TYR A 320 -16.55 6.53 -8.00
N SER A 321 -17.30 6.35 -9.08
CA SER A 321 -18.75 6.10 -9.05
C SER A 321 -19.06 4.62 -9.24
N GLY A 322 -18.84 3.81 -8.22
CA GLY A 322 -19.22 2.39 -8.19
C GLY A 322 -20.14 2.09 -7.01
N ASP A 323 -20.49 0.82 -6.83
CA ASP A 323 -21.29 0.35 -5.70
C ASP A 323 -20.56 0.51 -4.36
N LEU A 324 -19.23 0.62 -4.39
CA LEU A 324 -18.37 0.86 -3.25
C LEU A 324 -17.82 2.28 -3.31
N SER A 325 -17.81 2.96 -2.18
CA SER A 325 -17.10 4.23 -2.04
C SER A 325 -15.62 3.95 -1.86
N LEU A 326 -14.81 4.33 -2.84
CA LEU A 326 -13.36 4.22 -2.73
C LEU A 326 -12.82 5.50 -2.09
N SER A 327 -12.15 5.36 -0.98
CA SER A 327 -11.32 6.40 -0.36
C SER A 327 -10.15 5.74 0.34
N ALA A 328 -9.05 6.45 0.49
CA ALA A 328 -7.86 5.91 1.15
C ALA A 328 -7.13 7.01 1.92
N CYS A 329 -6.28 6.59 2.85
CA CYS A 329 -5.29 7.47 3.44
C CYS A 329 -3.90 7.10 2.94
N ALA A 330 -3.01 8.08 2.89
CA ALA A 330 -1.66 7.87 2.41
C ALA A 330 -0.62 8.43 3.39
N GLY A 331 0.49 7.72 3.48
CA GLY A 331 1.71 8.18 4.13
C GLY A 331 2.86 8.22 3.15
N ILE A 332 3.69 9.25 3.22
CA ILE A 332 4.85 9.44 2.36
C ILE A 332 6.09 9.65 3.22
N ALA A 333 7.09 8.79 3.07
CA ALA A 333 8.42 8.98 3.64
C ALA A 333 9.38 9.48 2.54
N TYR A 334 9.83 10.72 2.66
CA TYR A 334 10.90 11.27 1.81
C TYR A 334 12.24 10.96 2.46
N VAL A 335 13.05 10.15 1.82
CA VAL A 335 14.29 9.62 2.37
C VAL A 335 15.44 9.76 1.38
N HIS A 336 16.66 9.81 1.88
CA HIS A 336 17.85 9.71 1.04
C HIS A 336 17.90 8.31 0.37
N GLY A 337 18.39 8.22 -0.87
CA GLY A 337 18.41 6.98 -1.64
C GLY A 337 19.15 5.80 -1.01
N HIS A 338 19.95 6.03 0.04
CA HIS A 338 20.64 4.99 0.81
C HIS A 338 20.05 4.74 2.20
N PHE A 339 18.90 5.38 2.50
CA PHE A 339 18.21 5.17 3.76
C PHE A 339 17.59 3.76 3.81
N PRO A 340 17.58 3.08 4.99
CA PRO A 340 17.00 1.74 5.13
C PRO A 340 15.53 1.69 4.70
N PHE A 341 15.20 0.76 3.79
CA PHE A 341 13.86 0.65 3.24
C PHE A 341 12.82 0.17 4.25
N ASP A 342 13.18 -0.70 5.17
CA ASP A 342 12.33 -1.16 6.27
C ASP A 342 11.88 0.02 7.15
N ILE A 343 12.82 0.87 7.55
CA ILE A 343 12.54 2.06 8.34
C ILE A 343 11.75 3.08 7.53
N ALA A 344 12.08 3.27 6.25
CA ALA A 344 11.35 4.19 5.38
C ALA A 344 9.90 3.75 5.18
N TYR A 345 9.67 2.46 5.02
CA TYR A 345 8.33 1.90 4.93
C TYR A 345 7.55 2.07 6.25
N GLU A 346 8.17 1.77 7.39
CA GLU A 346 7.57 1.97 8.71
C GLU A 346 7.15 3.44 8.93
N ILE A 347 7.99 4.40 8.52
CA ILE A 347 7.66 5.83 8.58
C ILE A 347 6.45 6.14 7.69
N ALA A 348 6.40 5.63 6.46
CA ALA A 348 5.26 5.85 5.56
C ALA A 348 3.97 5.22 6.13
N GLU A 349 4.05 4.01 6.67
CA GLU A 349 2.92 3.32 7.32
C GLU A 349 2.38 4.12 8.52
N VAL A 350 3.26 4.64 9.37
CA VAL A 350 2.86 5.46 10.52
C VAL A 350 2.24 6.78 10.07
N CYS A 351 2.78 7.44 9.03
CA CYS A 351 2.14 8.61 8.43
C CYS A 351 0.72 8.27 7.93
N CYS A 352 0.52 7.13 7.27
CA CYS A 352 -0.80 6.67 6.85
C CYS A 352 -1.75 6.44 8.05
N LYS A 353 -1.27 5.84 9.13
CA LYS A 353 -2.03 5.65 10.37
C LYS A 353 -2.45 6.99 11.00
N GLU A 354 -1.56 7.98 11.06
CA GLU A 354 -1.90 9.32 11.54
C GLU A 354 -2.93 10.02 10.61
N ALA A 355 -2.82 9.83 9.29
CA ALA A 355 -3.82 10.30 8.33
C ALA A 355 -5.20 9.66 8.57
N LYS A 356 -5.26 8.34 8.81
CA LYS A 356 -6.50 7.62 9.17
C LYS A 356 -7.08 8.10 10.51
N LYS A 357 -6.24 8.34 11.50
CA LYS A 357 -6.65 8.88 12.80
C LYS A 357 -7.26 10.28 12.67
N LYS A 358 -6.63 11.17 11.88
CA LYS A 358 -7.15 12.51 11.59
C LYS A 358 -8.49 12.43 10.86
N ARG A 359 -8.61 11.54 9.87
CA ARG A 359 -9.86 11.27 9.17
C ARG A 359 -10.97 10.88 10.16
N SER A 360 -10.70 9.95 11.07
CA SER A 360 -11.68 9.51 12.07
C SER A 360 -12.12 10.64 12.99
N GLN A 361 -11.21 11.51 13.41
CA GLN A 361 -11.51 12.71 14.22
C GLN A 361 -12.39 13.73 13.46
N ASN A 362 -12.31 13.75 12.14
CA ASN A 362 -13.07 14.66 11.26
C ASN A 362 -14.31 13.99 10.64
N GLY A 363 -14.96 13.08 11.35
CA GLY A 363 -16.20 12.46 10.92
C GLY A 363 -16.06 11.28 9.95
N GLY A 364 -14.83 10.79 9.74
CA GLY A 364 -14.60 9.54 9.01
C GLY A 364 -14.79 9.62 7.50
N GLN A 365 -14.78 10.82 6.89
CA GLN A 365 -15.01 10.99 5.46
C GLN A 365 -13.78 11.53 4.74
N GLY A 366 -13.69 11.22 3.43
CA GLY A 366 -12.64 11.68 2.53
C GLY A 366 -11.31 10.96 2.69
N SER A 367 -10.33 11.40 1.93
CA SER A 367 -8.96 10.90 1.89
C SER A 367 -8.01 11.88 2.53
N TYR A 368 -6.99 11.36 3.22
CA TYR A 368 -6.02 12.17 3.93
C TYR A 368 -4.59 11.74 3.57
N ILE A 369 -3.66 12.70 3.59
CA ILE A 369 -2.24 12.51 3.31
C ILE A 369 -1.43 13.05 4.48
N ASP A 370 -0.51 12.24 4.99
CA ASP A 370 0.56 12.68 5.87
C ASP A 370 1.92 12.34 5.26
N PHE A 371 2.96 13.05 5.69
CA PHE A 371 4.30 12.81 5.18
C PHE A 371 5.38 13.13 6.22
N GLN A 372 6.56 12.54 6.02
CA GLN A 372 7.77 12.85 6.78
C GLN A 372 8.95 13.03 5.84
N LEU A 373 9.62 14.16 5.96
CA LEU A 373 10.93 14.39 5.36
C LEU A 373 12.03 14.00 6.36
N VAL A 374 12.81 13.00 6.00
CA VAL A 374 13.93 12.46 6.81
C VAL A 374 15.22 13.14 6.37
N ARG A 375 15.79 13.97 7.23
CA ARG A 375 17.03 14.72 6.93
C ARG A 375 18.28 14.15 7.60
N GLY A 376 18.12 13.24 8.54
CA GLY A 376 19.19 12.57 9.28
C GLY A 376 18.98 11.07 9.36
N SER A 377 19.95 10.35 9.87
CA SER A 377 19.90 8.89 10.03
C SER A 377 19.17 8.45 11.31
N ASP A 378 18.84 9.36 12.18
CA ASP A 378 18.24 9.18 13.52
C ASP A 378 16.72 9.35 13.56
N VAL A 379 16.09 9.69 12.43
CA VAL A 379 14.62 9.80 12.33
C VAL A 379 13.99 8.41 12.22
N SER A 380 13.00 8.18 13.06
CA SER A 380 12.25 6.92 13.15
C SER A 380 10.74 7.14 13.08
N ALA A 381 9.98 6.06 13.01
CA ALA A 381 8.51 6.10 13.08
C ALA A 381 8.00 6.76 14.38
N ARG A 382 8.76 6.70 15.47
CA ARG A 382 8.42 7.37 16.74
C ARG A 382 8.38 8.89 16.62
N ASP A 383 9.21 9.47 15.76
CA ASP A 383 9.23 10.92 15.52
C ASP A 383 7.96 11.39 14.80
N VAL A 384 7.33 10.51 14.05
CA VAL A 384 6.01 10.76 13.43
C VAL A 384 4.91 10.72 14.49
N THR A 385 4.86 9.68 15.31
CA THR A 385 3.84 9.53 16.37
C THR A 385 3.98 10.56 17.49
N GLY A 386 5.20 11.03 17.76
CA GLY A 386 5.50 12.05 18.77
C GLY A 386 5.15 13.48 18.35
N ARG A 387 4.63 13.71 17.15
CA ARG A 387 4.21 15.04 16.70
C ARG A 387 3.11 15.60 17.62
N PRO A 388 3.16 16.91 17.98
CA PRO A 388 2.13 17.51 18.78
C PRO A 388 0.76 17.40 18.09
N THR A 389 -0.18 16.73 18.75
CA THR A 389 -1.57 16.60 18.28
C THR A 389 -2.49 17.66 18.88
N ASN A 390 -2.00 18.39 19.89
CA ASN A 390 -2.76 19.44 20.57
C ASN A 390 -2.63 20.75 19.80
N PRO A 391 -3.75 21.43 19.44
CA PRO A 391 -3.72 22.73 18.78
C PRO A 391 -2.85 23.79 19.51
N ASN A 392 -2.75 23.71 20.84
CA ASN A 392 -1.95 24.62 21.66
C ASN A 392 -0.44 24.35 21.60
N ASN A 393 -0.03 23.15 21.13
CA ASN A 393 1.37 22.76 20.95
C ASN A 393 1.70 22.51 19.48
N ALA A 394 0.82 22.89 18.55
CA ALA A 394 1.06 22.75 17.13
C ALA A 394 2.24 23.63 16.71
N VAL A 395 3.15 23.07 15.93
CA VAL A 395 4.22 23.85 15.29
C VAL A 395 3.58 24.76 14.25
N LEU A 396 3.80 26.06 14.36
CA LEU A 396 3.24 27.06 13.42
C LEU A 396 3.59 26.71 11.96
N GLY A 397 2.62 26.84 11.06
CA GLY A 397 2.80 26.52 9.65
C GLY A 397 2.88 25.02 9.29
N ARG A 398 2.60 24.11 10.25
CA ARG A 398 2.51 22.68 10.04
C ARG A 398 1.09 22.21 10.33
N TYR A 399 0.40 21.71 9.28
CA TYR A 399 -1.02 21.35 9.36
C TYR A 399 -1.31 19.90 8.97
N ARG A 400 -0.29 19.11 8.60
CA ARG A 400 -0.45 17.69 8.25
C ARG A 400 -1.02 16.88 9.44
N PRO A 401 -1.87 15.87 9.18
CA PRO A 401 -2.31 15.34 7.88
C PRO A 401 -3.30 16.25 7.14
N TYR A 402 -3.19 16.27 5.79
CA TYR A 402 -4.00 17.10 4.89
C TYR A 402 -5.15 16.32 4.27
N ARG A 403 -6.35 16.93 4.22
CA ARG A 403 -7.47 16.41 3.45
C ARG A 403 -7.29 16.69 1.96
N VAL A 404 -7.65 15.72 1.10
CA VAL A 404 -7.30 15.77 -0.33
C VAL A 404 -8.17 16.73 -1.12
N SER A 405 -9.46 16.84 -0.81
CA SER A 405 -10.45 17.56 -1.64
C SER A 405 -10.77 18.98 -1.17
N GLU A 406 -10.09 19.50 -0.14
CA GLU A 406 -10.41 20.80 0.44
C GLU A 406 -9.40 21.89 0.11
N HIS A 407 -9.93 23.14 0.00
CA HIS A 407 -9.15 24.39 -0.13
C HIS A 407 -8.96 25.11 1.21
N GLU A 408 -9.29 24.43 2.31
CA GLU A 408 -9.13 24.98 3.65
C GLU A 408 -7.69 24.83 4.17
N LYS A 409 -7.41 25.44 5.33
CA LYS A 409 -6.13 25.42 6.02
C LYS A 409 -5.48 24.02 6.12
N ASN A 410 -6.32 22.99 6.27
CA ASN A 410 -5.94 21.58 6.34
C ASN A 410 -6.09 20.84 4.99
N GLY A 411 -6.34 21.56 3.90
CA GLY A 411 -6.50 21.00 2.57
C GLY A 411 -5.16 20.90 1.83
N VAL A 412 -4.94 19.81 1.11
CA VAL A 412 -3.71 19.60 0.34
C VAL A 412 -3.53 20.66 -0.76
N ASN A 413 -4.65 21.20 -1.30
CA ASN A 413 -4.58 22.21 -2.34
C ASN A 413 -3.91 23.50 -1.82
N THR A 414 -4.19 23.92 -0.58
CA THR A 414 -3.53 25.07 0.05
C THR A 414 -2.02 24.84 0.23
N LEU A 415 -1.61 23.63 0.61
CA LEU A 415 -0.20 23.25 0.66
C LEU A 415 0.46 23.37 -0.73
N ILE A 416 -0.19 22.83 -1.76
CA ILE A 416 0.30 22.88 -3.14
C ILE A 416 0.42 24.32 -3.65
N GLU A 417 -0.53 25.18 -3.35
CA GLU A 417 -0.48 26.60 -3.69
C GLU A 417 0.72 27.30 -3.03
N CYS A 418 0.98 27.03 -1.75
CA CYS A 418 2.16 27.56 -1.07
C CYS A 418 3.47 27.06 -1.72
N ILE A 419 3.54 25.75 -2.06
CA ILE A 419 4.71 25.18 -2.75
C ILE A 419 4.93 25.85 -4.11
N LYS A 420 3.85 26.07 -4.88
CA LYS A 420 3.93 26.74 -6.17
C LYS A 420 4.43 28.17 -6.03
N GLN A 421 3.90 28.94 -5.07
CA GLN A 421 4.36 30.31 -4.79
C GLN A 421 5.86 30.35 -4.46
N LEU A 422 6.40 29.32 -3.77
CA LEU A 422 7.84 29.22 -3.49
C LEU A 422 8.67 28.91 -4.74
N ASN A 423 8.09 28.21 -5.73
CA ASN A 423 8.80 27.68 -6.90
C ASN A 423 8.56 28.48 -8.19
N GLU A 424 7.51 29.31 -8.25
CA GLU A 424 7.19 30.11 -9.44
C GLU A 424 8.35 31.04 -9.81
N LYS A 425 8.66 31.05 -11.09
CA LYS A 425 9.51 32.09 -11.68
C LYS A 425 8.63 33.34 -11.79
N GLY A 426 8.89 34.34 -10.96
CA GLY A 426 8.17 35.61 -11.05
C GLY A 426 8.15 36.15 -12.47
N THR A 427 7.04 36.77 -12.87
CA THR A 427 6.97 37.64 -14.03
C THR A 427 7.79 38.93 -13.70
N GLU A 428 8.07 39.78 -14.69
CA GLU A 428 8.86 41.04 -14.48
C GLU A 428 8.34 41.91 -13.32
N SER A 429 7.09 41.71 -12.87
CA SER A 429 6.45 42.43 -11.77
C SER A 429 6.39 41.66 -10.44
N GLU A 430 6.62 40.34 -10.43
CA GLU A 430 6.59 39.49 -9.23
C GLU A 430 7.91 38.74 -9.08
N MET A 431 8.76 39.20 -8.17
CA MET A 431 10.04 38.53 -7.94
C MET A 431 9.85 37.18 -7.26
N ARG A 432 10.45 36.12 -7.85
CA ARG A 432 10.64 34.83 -7.17
C ARG A 432 11.25 35.05 -5.80
N ILE A 433 10.69 34.42 -4.76
CA ILE A 433 11.25 34.49 -3.41
C ILE A 433 12.64 33.84 -3.42
N PRO A 434 13.74 34.58 -3.17
CA PRO A 434 15.08 34.00 -3.21
C PRO A 434 15.25 32.85 -2.18
N ARG A 435 15.97 31.82 -2.54
CA ARG A 435 16.21 30.65 -1.65
C ARG A 435 16.77 31.03 -0.27
N THR A 436 17.62 32.06 -0.20
CA THR A 436 18.12 32.57 1.09
C THR A 436 17.01 33.11 1.98
N LYS A 437 15.96 33.70 1.38
CA LYS A 437 14.80 34.20 2.10
C LYS A 437 13.84 33.09 2.53
N GLN A 438 13.64 32.14 1.65
CA GLN A 438 12.90 30.91 2.02
C GLN A 438 13.55 30.22 3.23
N LYS A 439 14.90 30.11 3.26
CA LYS A 439 15.63 29.55 4.41
C LYS A 439 15.45 30.38 5.68
N LEU A 440 15.42 31.70 5.57
CA LEU A 440 15.18 32.60 6.72
C LEU A 440 13.80 32.32 7.33
N MET A 441 12.76 32.30 6.48
CA MET A 441 11.41 32.00 6.94
C MET A 441 11.28 30.57 7.50
N TYR A 442 11.87 29.60 6.81
CA TYR A 442 11.89 28.22 7.33
C TYR A 442 12.50 28.14 8.74
N GLN A 443 13.62 28.82 8.99
CA GLN A 443 14.24 28.89 10.31
C GLN A 443 13.35 29.60 11.35
N ALA A 444 12.64 30.66 10.95
CA ALA A 444 11.69 31.35 11.82
C ALA A 444 10.53 30.43 12.24
N TYR A 445 9.94 29.71 11.29
CA TYR A 445 8.90 28.72 11.59
C TYR A 445 9.40 27.55 12.44
N LEU A 446 10.64 27.09 12.24
CA LEU A 446 11.25 26.04 13.08
C LEU A 446 11.45 26.50 14.53
N LYS A 447 11.70 27.80 14.78
CA LYS A 447 11.75 28.35 16.14
C LYS A 447 10.38 28.32 16.81
N GLY A 448 9.28 28.33 16.02
CA GLY A 448 7.92 28.16 16.50
C GLY A 448 7.37 29.31 17.33
N THR A 449 8.04 30.48 17.34
CA THR A 449 7.58 31.67 18.06
C THR A 449 7.00 32.69 17.07
N GLU A 450 5.85 33.28 17.43
CA GLU A 450 5.20 34.33 16.63
C GLU A 450 6.14 35.51 16.40
N ASP A 451 6.93 35.90 17.43
CA ASP A 451 7.92 36.98 17.32
C ASP A 451 8.99 36.70 16.28
N ALA A 452 9.48 35.44 16.17
CA ALA A 452 10.50 35.08 15.18
C ALA A 452 9.93 35.17 13.75
N ILE A 453 8.69 34.76 13.57
CA ILE A 453 8.00 34.77 12.26
C ILE A 453 7.69 36.24 11.88
N LYS A 454 7.19 37.06 12.84
CA LYS A 454 6.92 38.45 12.63
C LYS A 454 8.18 39.23 12.27
N ALA A 455 9.27 39.06 13.00
CA ALA A 455 10.54 39.72 12.69
C ALA A 455 11.09 39.32 11.30
N ALA A 456 10.92 38.04 10.91
CA ALA A 456 11.31 37.57 9.58
C ALA A 456 10.41 38.19 8.49
N ASN A 457 9.10 38.31 8.69
CA ASN A 457 8.15 38.95 7.79
C ASN A 457 8.49 40.45 7.60
N GLU A 458 8.67 41.20 8.68
CA GLU A 458 9.06 42.62 8.64
C GLU A 458 10.35 42.83 7.81
N LEU A 459 11.33 41.92 7.97
CA LEU A 459 12.56 41.97 7.17
C LEU A 459 12.31 41.71 5.67
N LEU A 460 11.35 40.87 5.32
CA LEU A 460 11.01 40.53 3.94
C LEU A 460 10.17 41.63 3.29
N GLU A 461 9.19 42.17 4.01
CA GLU A 461 8.35 43.28 3.58
C GLU A 461 9.18 44.55 3.27
N SER A 462 10.17 44.89 4.12
CA SER A 462 11.12 45.99 3.88
C SER A 462 11.90 45.86 2.57
N ARG A 463 11.86 44.67 1.94
CA ARG A 463 12.53 44.34 0.67
C ARG A 463 11.55 44.06 -0.47
N GLY A 464 10.26 44.41 -0.27
CA GLY A 464 9.21 44.19 -1.29
C GLY A 464 8.86 42.74 -1.53
N ILE A 465 9.16 41.82 -0.59
CA ILE A 465 8.81 40.39 -0.67
C ILE A 465 7.52 40.21 0.12
N GLY A 466 6.54 39.49 -0.48
CA GLY A 466 5.21 39.35 0.08
C GLY A 466 5.18 38.65 1.46
N ASP A 467 4.08 38.82 2.17
CA ASP A 467 3.83 38.34 3.52
C ASP A 467 3.59 36.85 3.56
N PHE A 468 4.26 36.18 4.49
CA PHE A 468 4.01 34.76 4.84
C PHE A 468 2.97 34.70 5.96
N ASN A 469 1.71 34.58 5.58
CA ASN A 469 0.61 34.50 6.52
C ASN A 469 0.70 33.23 7.38
N GLU A 470 0.64 33.39 8.70
CA GLU A 470 0.69 32.30 9.70
C GLU A 470 -0.47 31.30 9.58
N THR A 471 -1.54 31.66 8.87
CA THR A 471 -2.67 30.75 8.64
C THR A 471 -2.43 29.71 7.55
N LYS A 472 -1.33 29.83 6.78
CA LYS A 472 -0.98 28.92 5.69
C LYS A 472 0.08 27.88 6.09
N PRO A 473 0.16 26.72 5.43
CA PRO A 473 1.10 25.65 5.75
C PRO A 473 2.53 25.90 5.26
N TRP A 474 3.09 27.06 5.57
CA TRP A 474 4.40 27.48 5.05
C TRP A 474 5.53 26.55 5.48
N LEU A 475 5.53 26.05 6.73
CA LEU A 475 6.59 25.15 7.18
C LEU A 475 6.59 23.85 6.37
N ASP A 476 5.43 23.26 6.16
CA ASP A 476 5.27 22.06 5.34
C ASP A 476 5.60 22.34 3.86
N ALA A 477 5.24 23.54 3.36
CA ALA A 477 5.58 23.95 2.01
C ALA A 477 7.09 24.14 1.81
N PHE A 478 7.82 24.73 2.78
CA PHE A 478 9.27 24.83 2.74
C PHE A 478 9.96 23.47 2.77
N GLU A 479 9.38 22.50 3.50
CA GLU A 479 9.92 21.13 3.53
C GLU A 479 9.81 20.43 2.17
N LEU A 480 8.73 20.68 1.42
CA LEU A 480 8.43 20.00 0.15
C LEU A 480 8.74 20.83 -1.10
N ALA A 481 9.18 22.09 -0.98
CA ALA A 481 9.40 22.96 -2.14
C ALA A 481 10.37 22.39 -3.18
N ASP A 482 11.38 21.64 -2.74
CA ASP A 482 12.35 20.98 -3.62
C ASP A 482 11.87 19.60 -4.13
N TYR A 483 10.77 19.10 -3.59
CA TYR A 483 10.23 17.74 -3.83
C TYR A 483 8.81 17.81 -4.39
N TYR A 484 8.56 18.68 -5.37
CA TYR A 484 7.25 18.80 -6.02
C TYR A 484 7.40 19.06 -7.52
N GLU A 485 6.90 18.13 -8.35
CA GLU A 485 6.84 18.27 -9.81
C GLU A 485 5.46 18.77 -10.25
N GLN A 486 5.41 20.00 -10.77
CA GLN A 486 4.15 20.64 -11.15
C GLN A 486 3.50 20.05 -12.41
N ASN A 487 4.33 19.54 -13.33
CA ASN A 487 3.90 19.09 -14.67
C ASN A 487 3.93 17.58 -14.83
N LEU A 488 3.74 16.82 -13.73
CA LEU A 488 3.81 15.37 -13.75
C LEU A 488 2.77 14.75 -14.69
N PHE A 489 1.58 15.34 -14.78
CA PHE A 489 0.49 14.81 -15.59
C PHE A 489 0.27 15.64 -16.86
N LYS A 490 -0.11 14.98 -17.95
CA LYS A 490 -0.54 15.67 -19.19
C LYS A 490 -1.72 16.57 -18.86
N SER A 491 -1.66 17.82 -19.31
CA SER A 491 -2.79 18.73 -19.19
C SER A 491 -4.04 18.04 -19.78
N ARG A 492 -5.12 17.95 -19.01
CA ARG A 492 -6.40 17.52 -19.53
C ARG A 492 -6.80 18.52 -20.62
N VAL A 493 -6.67 18.15 -21.88
CA VAL A 493 -7.38 18.86 -22.94
C VAL A 493 -8.85 18.65 -22.61
N VAL A 494 -9.49 19.69 -22.12
CA VAL A 494 -10.94 19.74 -21.95
C VAL A 494 -11.51 19.58 -23.36
N GLN A 495 -11.87 18.36 -23.73
CA GLN A 495 -12.77 18.16 -24.84
C GLN A 495 -14.13 18.69 -24.38
N GLN A 496 -14.45 19.90 -24.85
CA GLN A 496 -15.78 20.50 -24.77
C GLN A 496 -16.78 19.72 -25.60
#